data_562cd2900139851eec020f202e1ab02f
#
_entry.id   562cd2900139851eec020f202e1ab02f
#
_cell.length_a   1.000
_cell.length_b   1.000
_cell.length_c   1.000
_cell.angle_alpha   90.00
_cell.angle_beta   90.00
_cell.angle_gamma   90.00
#
_symmetry.space_group_name_H-M   'P 1'
#
loop_
_entity.id
_entity.type
_entity.pdbx_description
1 polymer ?
#
loop_
_entity_poly.entity_id
_entity_poly.type
_entity_poly.pdbx_seq_one_letter_code
_entity_poly.pdbx_strand_id
1 'polypeptide(L)'
;TIEVEESPVLAKITIDGNKKIRDKKIKEVLSYRVGMRIKPNFINSSMNKIRKLYKEEGFFLVEINAITTPIDRKNTQRNNITFTINEGKKMKIKDIIIDGSGKNNFGWLATKKWIPMPRLLRETMTQYKLRRQLKDTKIRTWWRFWASPFDKKKFTDDLDALSNFYKDEGHRDFTILSDSVYYSKKKKGLIVRINILEGSKYKFRNFSWEGNSLYGENVLQSALNLNKGDIFSQTGFDKAVFQDVQSLYMDRGYLYSNIEPFFTPAGKDSMDVHFSITENNKVYVRNIN
;
A
#
# COMPACT_ATOMS: atom_id res chain seq x y z
N THR A 1 19.75 47.68 -19.89
CA THR A 1 20.47 47.29 -18.65
C THR A 1 19.80 46.08 -18.11
N ILE A 2 20.53 44.96 -17.99
CA ILE A 2 20.03 43.74 -17.32
C ILE A 2 20.50 43.85 -15.90
N GLU A 3 19.59 44.08 -14.96
CA GLU A 3 19.89 43.97 -13.52
C GLU A 3 19.89 42.49 -13.15
N VAL A 4 21.04 41.98 -12.72
CA VAL A 4 21.19 40.61 -12.21
C VAL A 4 21.24 40.67 -10.70
N GLU A 5 20.18 40.25 -10.04
CA GLU A 5 20.15 40.10 -8.60
C GLU A 5 20.67 38.70 -8.21
N GLU A 6 21.76 38.66 -7.46
CA GLU A 6 22.32 37.38 -6.97
C GLU A 6 21.45 36.75 -5.92
N SER A 7 21.07 35.50 -6.13
CA SER A 7 20.32 34.73 -5.12
C SER A 7 21.14 34.57 -3.83
N PRO A 8 20.57 34.86 -2.65
CA PRO A 8 21.28 34.79 -1.39
C PRO A 8 21.70 33.36 -1.05
N VAL A 9 22.75 33.23 -0.25
CA VAL A 9 23.31 31.96 0.19
C VAL A 9 22.70 31.56 1.53
N LEU A 10 22.34 30.29 1.66
CA LEU A 10 21.78 29.72 2.89
C LEU A 10 22.85 29.60 3.97
N ALA A 11 22.66 30.29 5.09
CA ALA A 11 23.55 30.19 6.23
C ALA A 11 23.08 29.17 7.27
N LYS A 12 21.81 29.20 7.64
CA LYS A 12 21.25 28.31 8.66
C LYS A 12 19.75 28.05 8.39
N ILE A 13 19.31 26.86 8.72
CA ILE A 13 17.87 26.55 8.87
C ILE A 13 17.56 26.32 10.34
N THR A 14 16.58 27.04 10.85
CA THR A 14 15.99 26.89 12.18
C THR A 14 14.57 26.36 12.03
N ILE A 15 14.16 25.47 12.91
CA ILE A 15 12.81 24.88 12.94
C ILE A 15 12.25 25.16 14.32
N ASP A 16 11.05 25.72 14.38
CA ASP A 16 10.39 26.16 15.60
C ASP A 16 8.98 25.61 15.68
N GLY A 17 8.50 25.26 16.90
CA GLY A 17 7.13 24.80 17.13
C GLY A 17 6.87 23.32 16.89
N ASN A 18 7.86 22.56 16.42
CA ASN A 18 7.78 21.12 16.15
C ASN A 18 7.92 20.29 17.44
N LYS A 19 6.84 20.06 18.14
CA LYS A 19 6.82 19.29 19.41
C LYS A 19 6.71 17.77 19.21
N LYS A 20 6.13 17.31 18.10
CA LYS A 20 5.81 15.89 17.82
C LYS A 20 6.79 15.25 16.85
N ILE A 21 7.34 15.98 15.93
CA ILE A 21 8.33 15.49 14.97
C ILE A 21 9.68 16.15 15.27
N ARG A 22 10.72 15.31 15.45
CA ARG A 22 12.06 15.79 15.79
C ARG A 22 12.69 16.57 14.62
N ASP A 23 13.48 17.61 14.94
CA ASP A 23 14.23 18.40 13.96
C ASP A 23 15.00 17.56 12.94
N LYS A 24 15.66 16.49 13.41
CA LYS A 24 16.43 15.59 12.56
C LYS A 24 15.59 15.06 11.40
N LYS A 25 14.38 14.55 11.69
CA LYS A 25 13.47 14.01 10.67
C LYS A 25 12.98 15.08 9.70
N ILE A 26 12.75 16.31 10.18
CA ILE A 26 12.34 17.43 9.32
C ILE A 26 13.53 17.86 8.44
N LYS A 27 14.73 17.94 8.98
CA LYS A 27 15.93 18.31 8.22
C LYS A 27 16.30 17.29 7.15
N GLU A 28 16.09 16.01 7.39
CA GLU A 28 16.31 14.93 6.42
C GLU A 28 15.46 15.10 5.15
N VAL A 29 14.19 15.49 5.27
CA VAL A 29 13.31 15.69 4.11
C VAL A 29 13.58 16.98 3.35
N LEU A 30 14.25 17.95 3.96
CA LEU A 30 14.54 19.24 3.33
C LEU A 30 15.64 19.18 2.27
N SER A 31 16.57 18.22 2.36
CA SER A 31 17.65 18.02 1.38
C SER A 31 18.41 19.31 1.07
N TYR A 32 19.00 19.93 2.08
CA TYR A 32 19.75 21.19 1.94
C TYR A 32 21.21 21.05 2.38
N ARG A 33 22.04 22.00 1.92
CA ARG A 33 23.41 22.17 2.42
C ARG A 33 23.63 23.64 2.80
N VAL A 34 24.30 23.87 3.91
CA VAL A 34 24.76 25.22 4.27
C VAL A 34 25.72 25.72 3.17
N GLY A 35 25.59 26.97 2.77
CA GLY A 35 26.34 27.55 1.68
C GLY A 35 25.71 27.40 0.28
N MET A 36 24.57 26.68 0.15
CA MET A 36 23.86 26.64 -1.14
C MET A 36 23.14 27.95 -1.46
N ARG A 37 23.00 28.29 -2.73
CA ARG A 37 22.16 29.42 -3.18
C ARG A 37 20.69 29.11 -2.97
N ILE A 38 19.94 30.05 -2.40
CA ILE A 38 18.50 29.90 -2.15
C ILE A 38 17.75 30.22 -3.46
N LYS A 39 17.30 29.16 -4.15
CA LYS A 39 16.49 29.32 -5.36
C LYS A 39 15.10 29.87 -4.99
N PRO A 40 14.40 30.62 -5.88
CA PRO A 40 13.11 31.23 -5.59
C PRO A 40 12.07 30.23 -5.06
N ASN A 41 12.05 29.01 -5.59
CA ASN A 41 11.07 28.00 -5.19
C ASN A 41 11.52 27.14 -3.99
N PHE A 42 12.72 27.35 -3.44
CA PHE A 42 13.27 26.53 -2.35
C PHE A 42 12.38 26.54 -1.11
N ILE A 43 11.95 27.73 -0.69
CA ILE A 43 11.14 27.92 0.53
C ILE A 43 9.77 27.21 0.38
N ASN A 44 9.06 27.45 -0.74
CA ASN A 44 7.77 26.82 -0.99
C ASN A 44 7.89 25.30 -1.13
N SER A 45 8.90 24.82 -1.81
CA SER A 45 9.19 23.39 -1.92
C SER A 45 9.48 22.77 -0.55
N SER A 46 10.27 23.45 0.28
CA SER A 46 10.59 23.04 1.65
C SER A 46 9.35 22.98 2.54
N MET A 47 8.52 24.02 2.52
CA MET A 47 7.25 24.01 3.26
C MET A 47 6.33 22.86 2.82
N ASN A 48 6.26 22.57 1.51
CA ASN A 48 5.46 21.48 1.00
C ASN A 48 6.01 20.11 1.43
N LYS A 49 7.33 19.91 1.46
CA LYS A 49 7.97 18.70 1.98
C LYS A 49 7.67 18.50 3.47
N ILE A 50 7.81 19.56 4.28
CA ILE A 50 7.45 19.52 5.70
C ILE A 50 5.95 19.19 5.86
N ARG A 51 5.08 19.86 5.11
CA ARG A 51 3.62 19.62 5.17
C ARG A 51 3.29 18.18 4.80
N LYS A 52 3.97 17.61 3.80
CA LYS A 52 3.81 16.20 3.42
C LYS A 52 4.20 15.26 4.56
N LEU A 53 5.37 15.49 5.18
CA LEU A 53 5.84 14.72 6.34
C LEU A 53 4.82 14.76 7.49
N TYR A 54 4.29 15.93 7.84
CA TYR A 54 3.29 16.07 8.89
C TYR A 54 1.97 15.36 8.55
N LYS A 55 1.53 15.41 7.29
CA LYS A 55 0.33 14.67 6.85
C LYS A 55 0.50 13.16 6.96
N GLU A 56 1.68 12.65 6.63
CA GLU A 56 2.01 11.22 6.76
C GLU A 56 1.94 10.75 8.22
N GLU A 57 2.26 11.62 9.16
CA GLU A 57 2.16 11.40 10.61
C GLU A 57 0.75 11.71 11.17
N GLY A 58 -0.22 12.07 10.32
CA GLY A 58 -1.61 12.32 10.71
C GLY A 58 -1.96 13.76 11.10
N PHE A 59 -1.05 14.71 10.92
CA PHE A 59 -1.29 16.14 11.19
C PHE A 59 -1.74 16.88 9.93
N PHE A 60 -3.00 16.73 9.54
CA PHE A 60 -3.52 17.26 8.27
C PHE A 60 -3.78 18.79 8.31
N LEU A 61 -3.86 19.39 9.48
CA LEU A 61 -4.09 20.83 9.66
C LEU A 61 -2.82 21.56 10.12
N VAL A 62 -1.63 21.02 9.78
CA VAL A 62 -0.37 21.69 10.06
C VAL A 62 -0.27 22.99 9.27
N GLU A 63 0.07 24.06 9.96
CA GLU A 63 0.39 25.36 9.38
C GLU A 63 1.91 25.59 9.46
N ILE A 64 2.50 26.03 8.35
CA ILE A 64 3.94 26.23 8.25
C ILE A 64 4.17 27.59 7.63
N ASN A 65 4.90 28.42 8.34
CA ASN A 65 5.36 29.73 7.89
C ASN A 65 6.89 29.71 7.80
N ALA A 66 7.43 30.45 6.85
CA ALA A 66 8.87 30.60 6.69
C ALA A 66 9.24 32.09 6.67
N ILE A 67 10.26 32.45 7.45
CA ILE A 67 10.81 33.78 7.49
C ILE A 67 12.28 33.70 7.11
N THR A 68 12.69 34.55 6.17
CA THR A 68 14.06 34.69 5.76
C THR A 68 14.65 35.96 6.37
N THR A 69 15.74 35.84 7.09
CA THR A 69 16.41 36.96 7.73
C THR A 69 17.90 37.01 7.32
N PRO A 70 18.42 38.14 6.87
CA PRO A 70 19.85 38.27 6.61
C PRO A 70 20.64 38.13 7.92
N ILE A 71 21.84 37.56 7.85
CA ILE A 71 22.72 37.46 9.02
C ILE A 71 23.19 38.83 9.47
N ASP A 72 23.58 39.66 8.48
CA ASP A 72 24.02 41.01 8.72
C ASP A 72 23.16 41.98 7.88
N ARG A 73 22.68 43.05 8.49
CA ARG A 73 21.88 44.09 7.82
C ARG A 73 22.61 44.77 6.67
N LYS A 74 23.94 44.77 6.72
CA LYS A 74 24.83 45.33 5.67
C LYS A 74 25.19 44.35 4.56
N ASN A 75 25.02 43.05 4.81
CA ASN A 75 25.33 41.99 3.83
C ASN A 75 24.13 41.07 3.67
N THR A 76 23.28 41.34 2.69
CA THR A 76 22.06 40.54 2.37
C THR A 76 22.36 39.25 1.61
N GLN A 77 23.62 38.97 1.29
CA GLN A 77 24.01 37.79 0.52
C GLN A 77 23.89 36.46 1.32
N ARG A 78 23.87 36.52 2.66
CA ARG A 78 23.72 35.31 3.51
C ARG A 78 22.50 35.40 4.39
N ASN A 79 21.58 34.43 4.22
CA ASN A 79 20.30 34.43 4.89
C ASN A 79 20.10 33.19 5.78
N ASN A 80 19.47 33.40 6.92
CA ASN A 80 18.89 32.36 7.74
C ASN A 80 17.43 32.13 7.31
N ILE A 81 16.98 30.88 7.33
CA ILE A 81 15.55 30.55 7.13
C ILE A 81 15.04 29.93 8.41
N THR A 82 13.98 30.50 8.97
CA THR A 82 13.27 29.95 10.11
C THR A 82 11.89 29.45 9.67
N PHE A 83 11.67 28.14 9.84
CA PHE A 83 10.36 27.52 9.65
C PHE A 83 9.63 27.46 10.99
N THR A 84 8.51 28.18 11.11
CA THR A 84 7.62 28.13 12.27
C THR A 84 6.48 27.18 11.97
N ILE A 85 6.28 26.18 12.82
CA ILE A 85 5.35 25.09 12.62
C ILE A 85 4.28 25.11 13.72
N ASN A 86 3.01 25.20 13.33
CA ASN A 86 1.88 24.94 14.19
C ASN A 86 1.32 23.56 13.82
N GLU A 87 1.67 22.53 14.61
CA GLU A 87 1.36 21.13 14.28
C GLU A 87 -0.13 20.81 14.29
N GLY A 88 -0.92 21.53 15.10
CA GLY A 88 -2.33 21.22 15.32
C GLY A 88 -2.53 19.88 16.04
N LYS A 89 -3.67 19.24 15.81
CA LYS A 89 -4.02 17.93 16.41
C LYS A 89 -3.98 16.83 15.38
N LYS A 90 -3.55 15.62 15.79
CA LYS A 90 -3.70 14.43 14.96
C LYS A 90 -5.17 14.18 14.63
N MET A 91 -5.46 13.98 13.35
CA MET A 91 -6.81 13.78 12.88
C MET A 91 -7.21 12.31 12.95
N LYS A 92 -8.52 12.10 13.12
CA LYS A 92 -9.13 10.76 13.22
C LYS A 92 -9.93 10.45 11.97
N ILE A 93 -9.94 9.18 11.59
CA ILE A 93 -10.70 8.71 10.43
C ILE A 93 -12.19 8.73 10.80
N LYS A 94 -12.99 9.40 9.98
CA LYS A 94 -14.44 9.52 10.12
C LYS A 94 -15.21 8.73 9.08
N ASP A 95 -14.56 8.41 7.95
CA ASP A 95 -15.15 7.60 6.92
C ASP A 95 -14.09 6.91 6.06
N ILE A 96 -14.45 5.74 5.52
CA ILE A 96 -13.66 4.99 4.56
C ILE A 96 -14.58 4.63 3.41
N ILE A 97 -14.23 5.06 2.20
CA ILE A 97 -14.99 4.84 0.98
C ILE A 97 -14.14 3.97 0.06
N ILE A 98 -14.65 2.82 -0.35
CA ILE A 98 -14.01 1.92 -1.30
C ILE A 98 -14.89 1.90 -2.55
N ASP A 99 -14.42 2.57 -3.60
CA ASP A 99 -15.12 2.71 -4.88
C ASP A 99 -14.58 1.69 -5.88
N GLY A 100 -15.46 1.18 -6.77
CA GLY A 100 -15.09 0.21 -7.80
C GLY A 100 -15.29 -1.25 -7.38
N SER A 101 -15.69 -1.51 -6.14
CA SER A 101 -16.17 -2.82 -5.75
C SER A 101 -17.42 -3.15 -6.56
N GLY A 102 -17.31 -4.19 -7.37
CA GLY A 102 -18.27 -4.50 -8.41
C GLY A 102 -19.68 -4.65 -7.92
N LYS A 103 -20.61 -4.33 -8.78
CA LYS A 103 -22.05 -4.57 -8.62
C LYS A 103 -22.38 -6.05 -8.41
N ASN A 104 -21.40 -6.92 -8.33
CA ASN A 104 -21.57 -8.29 -8.80
C ASN A 104 -21.63 -9.37 -7.77
N ASN A 105 -21.75 -9.26 -6.49
CA ASN A 105 -21.97 -10.53 -5.77
C ASN A 105 -22.87 -10.50 -4.53
N PHE A 106 -23.36 -9.35 -4.10
CA PHE A 106 -24.37 -9.31 -3.04
C PHE A 106 -25.58 -8.44 -3.39
N GLY A 107 -25.69 -7.98 -4.63
CA GLY A 107 -26.73 -7.07 -5.12
C GLY A 107 -28.15 -7.65 -5.10
N TRP A 108 -28.30 -8.97 -5.10
CA TRP A 108 -29.63 -9.56 -5.06
C TRP A 108 -30.33 -9.38 -3.70
N LEU A 109 -29.58 -9.33 -2.60
CA LEU A 109 -30.12 -8.99 -1.27
C LEU A 109 -30.36 -7.49 -1.10
N ALA A 110 -29.56 -6.65 -1.75
CA ALA A 110 -29.72 -5.19 -1.72
C ALA A 110 -30.87 -4.68 -2.61
N THR A 111 -31.28 -5.45 -3.61
CA THR A 111 -32.39 -5.11 -4.53
C THR A 111 -33.78 -5.50 -4.01
N LYS A 112 -33.89 -6.31 -2.96
CA LYS A 112 -35.17 -6.53 -2.30
C LYS A 112 -35.58 -5.27 -1.53
N LYS A 113 -36.28 -4.37 -2.23
CA LYS A 113 -36.92 -3.15 -1.72
C LYS A 113 -37.91 -3.39 -0.56
N TRP A 114 -38.00 -4.59 -0.04
CA TRP A 114 -39.07 -5.04 0.85
C TRP A 114 -38.72 -5.17 2.32
N ILE A 115 -37.47 -4.97 2.67
CA ILE A 115 -37.07 -4.99 4.08
C ILE A 115 -36.69 -3.57 4.46
N PRO A 116 -37.40 -2.89 5.37
CA PRO A 116 -36.98 -1.62 5.92
C PRO A 116 -35.78 -1.86 6.83
N MET A 117 -34.60 -2.04 6.23
CA MET A 117 -33.36 -2.09 6.98
C MET A 117 -32.91 -0.68 7.33
N PRO A 118 -32.49 -0.45 8.59
CA PRO A 118 -31.86 0.81 8.97
C PRO A 118 -30.70 1.14 8.02
N ARG A 119 -30.49 2.41 7.77
CA ARG A 119 -29.45 2.92 6.84
C ARG A 119 -28.04 2.36 7.12
N LEU A 120 -27.77 1.93 8.35
CA LEU A 120 -26.56 1.25 8.79
C LEU A 120 -26.38 -0.17 8.18
N LEU A 121 -27.46 -0.86 7.88
CA LEU A 121 -27.44 -2.22 7.28
C LEU A 121 -27.41 -2.17 5.75
N ARG A 122 -27.58 -0.99 5.15
CA ARG A 122 -27.44 -0.73 3.70
C ARG A 122 -26.00 -0.54 3.23
N GLU A 123 -25.06 -0.40 4.13
CA GLU A 123 -23.67 -0.64 3.75
C GLU A 123 -23.61 -2.09 3.34
N THR A 124 -23.59 -2.31 2.04
CA THR A 124 -23.58 -3.66 1.47
C THR A 124 -22.61 -4.51 2.30
N MET A 125 -22.96 -5.75 2.57
CA MET A 125 -22.09 -6.73 3.28
C MET A 125 -20.67 -6.69 2.74
N THR A 126 -20.52 -6.34 1.47
CA THR A 126 -19.28 -6.08 0.76
C THR A 126 -18.44 -4.96 1.41
N GLN A 127 -18.99 -3.76 1.60
CA GLN A 127 -18.27 -2.64 2.20
C GLN A 127 -17.83 -2.96 3.64
N TYR A 128 -18.70 -3.64 4.41
CA TYR A 128 -18.33 -4.07 5.75
C TYR A 128 -17.22 -5.11 5.74
N LYS A 129 -17.27 -6.12 4.84
CA LYS A 129 -16.25 -7.15 4.68
C LYS A 129 -14.90 -6.54 4.28
N LEU A 130 -14.92 -5.60 3.33
CA LEU A 130 -13.72 -4.89 2.87
C LEU A 130 -13.10 -4.01 3.96
N ARG A 131 -13.91 -3.24 4.67
CA ARG A 131 -13.42 -2.42 5.79
C ARG A 131 -12.83 -3.25 6.94
N ARG A 132 -13.21 -4.51 7.09
CA ARG A 132 -12.61 -5.42 8.08
C ARG A 132 -11.19 -5.82 7.72
N GLN A 133 -10.82 -5.81 6.44
CA GLN A 133 -9.45 -6.11 5.99
C GLN A 133 -8.48 -4.99 6.42
N LEU A 134 -8.97 -3.76 6.53
CA LEU A 134 -8.19 -2.63 7.02
C LEU A 134 -8.08 -2.73 8.56
N LYS A 135 -7.05 -3.44 9.05
CA LYS A 135 -6.91 -3.77 10.49
C LYS A 135 -6.56 -2.55 11.34
N ASP A 136 -5.74 -1.66 10.82
CA ASP A 136 -5.22 -0.48 11.50
C ASP A 136 -5.96 0.81 11.12
N THR A 137 -6.42 0.90 9.88
CA THR A 137 -7.16 2.04 9.34
C THR A 137 -8.65 1.88 9.68
N LYS A 138 -9.07 2.37 10.85
CA LYS A 138 -10.44 2.17 11.36
C LYS A 138 -11.19 3.48 11.55
N ILE A 139 -12.49 3.45 11.24
CA ILE A 139 -13.40 4.56 11.56
C ILE A 139 -13.53 4.64 13.07
N ARG A 140 -13.29 5.84 13.62
CA ARG A 140 -13.54 6.10 15.02
C ARG A 140 -15.03 6.30 15.28
N THR A 141 -15.60 5.42 16.10
CA THR A 141 -16.95 5.51 16.66
C THR A 141 -16.85 5.85 18.16
N TRP A 142 -17.97 6.19 18.82
CA TRP A 142 -17.98 6.53 20.25
C TRP A 142 -17.53 5.36 21.14
N TRP A 143 -17.79 4.10 20.77
CA TRP A 143 -17.33 2.90 21.50
C TRP A 143 -15.90 2.47 21.11
N ARG A 144 -15.30 3.05 20.06
CA ARG A 144 -13.91 2.85 19.65
C ARG A 144 -13.10 4.12 19.91
N PHE A 145 -13.12 4.61 21.14
CA PHE A 145 -12.36 5.81 21.54
C PHE A 145 -10.85 5.60 21.48
N TRP A 146 -10.37 4.34 21.54
CA TRP A 146 -8.96 3.94 21.40
C TRP A 146 -8.47 3.82 19.96
N ALA A 147 -9.32 4.02 18.94
CA ALA A 147 -8.89 3.94 17.55
C ALA A 147 -7.73 4.90 17.31
N SER A 148 -6.61 4.35 16.81
CA SER A 148 -5.38 5.10 16.54
C SER A 148 -5.62 6.24 15.53
N PRO A 149 -4.91 7.36 15.65
CA PRO A 149 -4.86 8.36 14.59
C PRO A 149 -4.39 7.73 13.29
N PHE A 150 -4.65 8.40 12.15
CA PHE A 150 -4.14 7.97 10.85
C PHE A 150 -2.61 7.85 10.87
N ASP A 151 -2.11 6.75 10.33
CA ASP A 151 -0.71 6.44 10.13
C ASP A 151 -0.54 5.90 8.71
N LYS A 152 0.32 6.55 7.92
CA LYS A 152 0.45 6.20 6.50
C LYS A 152 1.06 4.84 6.29
N LYS A 153 2.07 4.43 7.10
CA LYS A 153 2.72 3.12 6.97
C LYS A 153 1.70 2.00 7.19
N LYS A 154 0.95 2.08 8.29
CA LYS A 154 -0.11 1.13 8.60
C LYS A 154 -1.22 1.10 7.55
N PHE A 155 -1.51 2.26 6.97
CA PHE A 155 -2.47 2.33 5.86
C PHE A 155 -1.95 1.60 4.61
N THR A 156 -0.66 1.69 4.31
CA THR A 156 -0.06 0.91 3.21
C THR A 156 -0.16 -0.59 3.48
N ASP A 157 0.18 -1.03 4.70
CA ASP A 157 0.05 -2.44 5.10
C ASP A 157 -1.41 -2.93 4.98
N ASP A 158 -2.38 -2.08 5.32
CA ASP A 158 -3.81 -2.35 5.15
C ASP A 158 -4.24 -2.45 3.67
N LEU A 159 -3.65 -1.65 2.77
CA LEU A 159 -3.90 -1.76 1.33
C LEU A 159 -3.37 -3.08 0.77
N ASP A 160 -2.21 -3.54 1.23
CA ASP A 160 -1.66 -4.84 0.87
C ASP A 160 -2.55 -5.98 1.38
N ALA A 161 -3.04 -5.87 2.62
CA ALA A 161 -3.98 -6.83 3.17
C ALA A 161 -5.29 -6.90 2.38
N LEU A 162 -5.80 -5.75 1.92
CA LEU A 162 -6.97 -5.68 1.04
C LEU A 162 -6.71 -6.34 -0.31
N SER A 163 -5.53 -6.10 -0.89
CA SER A 163 -5.12 -6.72 -2.16
C SER A 163 -5.03 -8.25 -2.04
N ASN A 164 -4.38 -8.75 -0.99
CA ASN A 164 -4.28 -10.18 -0.73
C ASN A 164 -5.64 -10.82 -0.51
N PHE A 165 -6.53 -10.16 0.23
CA PHE A 165 -7.90 -10.62 0.42
C PHE A 165 -8.65 -10.82 -0.92
N TYR A 166 -8.56 -9.85 -1.84
CA TYR A 166 -9.22 -9.98 -3.15
C TYR A 166 -8.59 -11.10 -3.99
N LYS A 167 -7.28 -11.24 -3.99
CA LYS A 167 -6.57 -12.31 -4.70
C LYS A 167 -6.93 -13.68 -4.14
N ASP A 168 -7.14 -13.78 -2.83
CA ASP A 168 -7.58 -15.03 -2.18
C ASP A 168 -9.06 -15.36 -2.43
N GLU A 169 -9.88 -14.35 -2.69
CA GLU A 169 -11.28 -14.55 -3.10
C GLU A 169 -11.44 -14.87 -4.60
N GLY A 170 -10.33 -14.96 -5.35
CA GLY A 170 -10.30 -15.34 -6.78
C GLY A 170 -10.03 -14.20 -7.75
N HIS A 171 -9.90 -12.97 -7.28
CA HIS A 171 -9.67 -11.80 -8.13
C HIS A 171 -8.17 -11.58 -8.40
N ARG A 172 -7.58 -12.44 -9.23
CA ARG A 172 -6.15 -12.41 -9.54
C ARG A 172 -5.67 -11.06 -10.07
N ASP A 173 -6.47 -10.44 -10.93
CA ASP A 173 -6.14 -9.17 -11.59
C ASP A 173 -6.57 -7.95 -10.77
N PHE A 174 -6.87 -8.15 -9.48
CA PHE A 174 -7.21 -7.06 -8.58
C PHE A 174 -6.09 -6.02 -8.54
N THR A 175 -6.47 -4.76 -8.63
CA THR A 175 -5.54 -3.65 -8.47
C THR A 175 -6.17 -2.45 -7.77
N ILE A 176 -5.36 -1.74 -6.99
CA ILE A 176 -5.75 -0.46 -6.40
C ILE A 176 -5.33 0.64 -7.39
N LEU A 177 -6.33 1.30 -7.98
CA LEU A 177 -6.11 2.35 -8.98
C LEU A 177 -5.58 3.64 -8.34
N SER A 178 -6.10 4.00 -7.19
CA SER A 178 -5.65 5.16 -6.42
C SER A 178 -6.13 5.10 -4.99
N ASP A 179 -5.37 5.73 -4.11
CA ASP A 179 -5.76 6.00 -2.74
C ASP A 179 -5.65 7.49 -2.42
N SER A 180 -6.49 7.98 -1.56
CA SER A 180 -6.42 9.36 -1.07
C SER A 180 -6.93 9.50 0.35
N VAL A 181 -6.26 10.35 1.12
CA VAL A 181 -6.66 10.71 2.47
C VAL A 181 -6.75 12.23 2.56
N TYR A 182 -7.90 12.73 2.92
CA TYR A 182 -8.14 14.17 2.99
C TYR A 182 -9.00 14.57 4.20
N TYR A 183 -8.84 15.81 4.65
CA TYR A 183 -9.64 16.36 5.71
C TYR A 183 -10.99 16.86 5.19
N SER A 184 -12.07 16.46 5.83
CA SER A 184 -13.43 16.93 5.56
C SER A 184 -13.89 17.89 6.65
N LYS A 185 -14.11 19.16 6.27
CA LYS A 185 -14.69 20.17 7.18
C LYS A 185 -16.08 19.73 7.68
N LYS A 186 -16.91 19.14 6.81
CA LYS A 186 -18.27 18.66 7.13
C LYS A 186 -18.27 17.54 8.18
N LYS A 187 -17.35 16.56 8.05
CA LYS A 187 -17.25 15.43 8.99
C LYS A 187 -16.28 15.70 10.14
N LYS A 188 -15.58 16.85 10.14
CA LYS A 188 -14.57 17.25 11.14
C LYS A 188 -13.54 16.14 11.38
N GLY A 189 -13.01 15.56 10.30
CA GLY A 189 -12.02 14.49 10.36
C GLY A 189 -11.61 13.98 8.99
N LEU A 190 -10.83 12.90 8.95
CA LEU A 190 -10.29 12.34 7.72
C LEU A 190 -11.30 11.44 7.02
N ILE A 191 -11.31 11.54 5.71
CA ILE A 191 -11.95 10.57 4.82
C ILE A 191 -10.82 9.86 4.07
N VAL A 192 -10.86 8.54 4.10
CA VAL A 192 -10.02 7.65 3.29
C VAL A 192 -10.85 7.21 2.10
N ARG A 193 -10.34 7.40 0.89
CA ARG A 193 -10.96 6.92 -0.34
C ARG A 193 -9.98 6.00 -1.06
N ILE A 194 -10.43 4.82 -1.43
CA ILE A 194 -9.67 3.80 -2.13
C ILE A 194 -10.46 3.46 -3.40
N ASN A 195 -9.87 3.68 -4.57
CA ASN A 195 -10.46 3.28 -5.85
C ASN A 195 -9.82 1.97 -6.29
N ILE A 196 -10.63 0.98 -6.55
CA ILE A 196 -10.17 -0.36 -6.90
C ILE A 196 -10.73 -0.81 -8.25
N LEU A 197 -10.01 -1.72 -8.89
CA LEU A 197 -10.48 -2.53 -9.99
C LEU A 197 -10.43 -3.98 -9.53
N GLU A 198 -11.61 -4.61 -9.40
CA GLU A 198 -11.69 -5.98 -8.90
C GLU A 198 -11.16 -7.02 -9.90
N GLY A 199 -11.35 -6.77 -11.19
CA GLY A 199 -11.08 -7.76 -12.22
C GLY A 199 -12.07 -8.92 -12.19
N SER A 200 -11.80 -9.96 -12.98
CA SER A 200 -12.61 -11.17 -13.01
C SER A 200 -12.30 -12.09 -11.82
N LYS A 201 -13.30 -12.89 -11.43
CA LYS A 201 -13.10 -13.96 -10.46
C LYS A 201 -12.74 -15.25 -11.22
N TYR A 202 -11.50 -15.70 -11.06
CA TYR A 202 -10.97 -16.82 -11.83
C TYR A 202 -11.17 -18.16 -11.14
N LYS A 203 -11.33 -19.20 -11.99
CA LYS A 203 -11.30 -20.60 -11.64
C LYS A 203 -10.22 -21.31 -12.47
N PHE A 204 -9.62 -22.32 -11.90
CA PHE A 204 -8.69 -23.16 -12.64
C PHE A 204 -9.45 -24.02 -13.68
N ARG A 205 -8.93 -24.08 -14.91
CA ARG A 205 -9.47 -24.90 -15.98
C ARG A 205 -8.60 -26.12 -16.25
N ASN A 206 -7.33 -25.92 -16.57
CA ASN A 206 -6.38 -27.00 -16.83
C ASN A 206 -5.05 -26.69 -16.19
N PHE A 207 -4.31 -27.78 -15.90
CA PHE A 207 -2.93 -27.73 -15.44
C PHE A 207 -2.08 -28.53 -16.46
N SER A 208 -0.87 -28.06 -16.75
CA SER A 208 0.09 -28.71 -17.60
C SER A 208 1.51 -28.53 -17.07
N TRP A 209 2.38 -29.48 -17.34
CA TRP A 209 3.71 -29.56 -16.75
C TRP A 209 4.75 -29.75 -17.86
N GLU A 210 5.90 -29.10 -17.72
CA GLU A 210 7.06 -29.25 -18.60
C GLU A 210 8.35 -29.26 -17.78
N GLY A 211 9.36 -30.06 -18.24
CA GLY A 211 10.66 -30.14 -17.56
C GLY A 211 10.70 -31.11 -16.36
N ASN A 212 9.61 -31.82 -16.08
CA ASN A 212 9.44 -32.74 -14.95
C ASN A 212 9.94 -34.14 -15.27
N SER A 213 11.27 -34.36 -15.37
CA SER A 213 11.84 -35.67 -15.68
C SER A 213 11.81 -36.62 -14.48
N LEU A 214 11.88 -36.09 -13.25
CA LEU A 214 11.95 -36.88 -12.02
C LEU A 214 10.59 -37.40 -11.56
N TYR A 215 9.53 -36.65 -11.78
CA TYR A 215 8.17 -37.01 -11.36
C TYR A 215 7.19 -36.93 -12.53
N GLY A 216 6.33 -37.96 -12.65
CA GLY A 216 5.23 -37.90 -13.61
C GLY A 216 4.16 -36.87 -13.22
N GLU A 217 3.41 -36.37 -14.20
CA GLU A 217 2.35 -35.36 -14.02
C GLU A 217 1.34 -35.75 -12.94
N ASN A 218 0.97 -37.04 -12.84
CA ASN A 218 0.01 -37.50 -11.83
C ASN A 218 0.52 -37.27 -10.39
N VAL A 219 1.83 -37.43 -10.15
CA VAL A 219 2.43 -37.20 -8.84
C VAL A 219 2.42 -35.71 -8.51
N LEU A 220 2.83 -34.89 -9.48
CA LEU A 220 2.85 -33.43 -9.33
C LEU A 220 1.44 -32.86 -9.12
N GLN A 221 0.46 -33.37 -9.89
CA GLN A 221 -0.94 -32.95 -9.75
C GLN A 221 -1.52 -33.36 -8.39
N SER A 222 -1.16 -34.52 -7.89
CA SER A 222 -1.59 -34.98 -6.55
C SER A 222 -0.99 -34.13 -5.45
N ALA A 223 0.27 -33.71 -5.58
CA ALA A 223 0.93 -32.85 -4.64
C ALA A 223 0.36 -31.41 -4.70
N LEU A 224 0.08 -30.89 -5.90
CA LEU A 224 -0.52 -29.58 -6.11
C LEU A 224 -1.89 -29.49 -5.42
N ASN A 225 -2.67 -30.58 -5.38
CA ASN A 225 -3.98 -30.68 -4.74
C ASN A 225 -4.96 -29.55 -5.09
N LEU A 226 -4.87 -29.04 -6.30
CA LEU A 226 -5.80 -28.07 -6.90
C LEU A 226 -6.53 -28.74 -8.06
N ASN A 227 -7.84 -28.51 -8.16
CA ASN A 227 -8.67 -29.18 -9.13
C ASN A 227 -9.27 -28.20 -10.15
N LYS A 228 -9.64 -28.74 -11.31
CA LYS A 228 -10.42 -28.00 -12.29
C LYS A 228 -11.75 -27.53 -11.65
N GLY A 229 -12.05 -26.24 -11.79
CA GLY A 229 -13.25 -25.60 -11.23
C GLY A 229 -13.02 -24.97 -9.87
N ASP A 230 -11.90 -25.24 -9.18
CA ASP A 230 -11.56 -24.56 -7.95
C ASP A 230 -11.35 -23.07 -8.19
N ILE A 231 -11.79 -22.26 -7.23
CA ILE A 231 -11.59 -20.82 -7.28
C ILE A 231 -10.12 -20.53 -6.99
N PHE A 232 -9.54 -19.64 -7.78
CA PHE A 232 -8.18 -19.16 -7.52
C PHE A 232 -8.07 -18.54 -6.12
N SER A 233 -7.03 -18.87 -5.41
CA SER A 233 -6.56 -18.20 -4.19
C SER A 233 -5.07 -18.05 -4.28
N GLN A 234 -4.55 -16.84 -4.16
CA GLN A 234 -3.10 -16.59 -4.26
C GLN A 234 -2.34 -17.35 -3.17
N THR A 235 -2.78 -17.21 -1.92
CA THR A 235 -2.14 -17.90 -0.78
C THR A 235 -2.23 -19.43 -0.92
N GLY A 236 -3.39 -19.93 -1.36
CA GLY A 236 -3.57 -21.37 -1.58
C GLY A 236 -2.72 -21.88 -2.71
N PHE A 237 -2.61 -21.15 -3.81
CA PHE A 237 -1.79 -21.47 -4.96
C PHE A 237 -0.29 -21.46 -4.62
N ASP A 238 0.18 -20.40 -3.96
CA ASP A 238 1.58 -20.26 -3.56
C ASP A 238 2.01 -21.40 -2.62
N LYS A 239 1.14 -21.77 -1.68
CA LYS A 239 1.38 -22.92 -0.81
C LYS A 239 1.48 -24.22 -1.63
N ALA A 240 0.51 -24.48 -2.49
CA ALA A 240 0.47 -25.69 -3.30
C ALA A 240 1.73 -25.85 -4.18
N VAL A 241 2.19 -24.76 -4.80
CA VAL A 241 3.37 -24.79 -5.69
C VAL A 241 4.67 -24.79 -4.90
N PHE A 242 4.89 -23.76 -4.05
CA PHE A 242 6.20 -23.49 -3.44
C PHE A 242 6.41 -24.19 -2.09
N GLN A 243 5.39 -24.82 -1.52
CA GLN A 243 5.56 -25.69 -0.37
C GLN A 243 5.29 -27.16 -0.73
N ASP A 244 4.12 -27.48 -1.28
CA ASP A 244 3.72 -28.86 -1.44
C ASP A 244 4.42 -29.53 -2.65
N VAL A 245 4.40 -28.93 -3.86
CA VAL A 245 5.11 -29.50 -5.02
C VAL A 245 6.62 -29.34 -4.89
N GLN A 246 7.12 -28.19 -4.47
CA GLN A 246 8.55 -27.91 -4.30
C GLN A 246 9.21 -28.88 -3.30
N SER A 247 8.50 -29.28 -2.23
CA SER A 247 9.03 -30.21 -1.23
C SER A 247 9.39 -31.58 -1.81
N LEU A 248 8.66 -32.08 -2.83
CA LEU A 248 8.97 -33.33 -3.49
C LEU A 248 10.40 -33.35 -4.06
N TYR A 249 10.81 -32.22 -4.64
CA TYR A 249 12.14 -32.03 -5.20
C TYR A 249 13.19 -31.85 -4.10
N MET A 250 12.88 -31.03 -3.09
CA MET A 250 13.78 -30.78 -1.96
C MET A 250 14.09 -32.05 -1.16
N ASP A 251 13.08 -32.90 -0.90
CA ASP A 251 13.22 -34.16 -0.15
C ASP A 251 14.13 -35.17 -0.87
N ARG A 252 14.26 -35.06 -2.20
CA ARG A 252 15.21 -35.84 -2.96
C ARG A 252 16.58 -35.18 -3.17
N GLY A 253 16.81 -34.01 -2.59
CA GLY A 253 18.07 -33.28 -2.62
C GLY A 253 18.21 -32.34 -3.82
N TYR A 254 17.15 -32.07 -4.57
CA TYR A 254 17.11 -31.06 -5.65
C TYR A 254 16.82 -29.69 -5.08
N LEU A 255 17.72 -29.17 -4.25
CA LEU A 255 17.52 -27.92 -3.49
C LEU A 255 17.43 -26.66 -4.37
N TYR A 256 17.92 -26.72 -5.58
CA TYR A 256 17.91 -25.62 -6.56
C TYR A 256 16.87 -25.80 -7.65
N SER A 257 15.94 -26.75 -7.48
CA SER A 257 14.82 -26.89 -8.41
C SER A 257 13.97 -25.60 -8.39
N ASN A 258 13.51 -25.19 -9.56
CA ASN A 258 12.66 -24.01 -9.73
C ASN A 258 11.38 -24.40 -10.46
N ILE A 259 10.24 -23.89 -9.98
CA ILE A 259 8.93 -24.14 -10.57
C ILE A 259 8.33 -22.79 -10.92
N GLU A 260 8.17 -22.51 -12.22
CA GLU A 260 7.61 -21.27 -12.73
C GLU A 260 6.20 -21.48 -13.27
N PRO A 261 5.16 -20.93 -12.62
CA PRO A 261 3.80 -20.99 -13.11
C PRO A 261 3.51 -19.90 -14.15
N PHE A 262 2.98 -20.26 -15.29
CA PHE A 262 2.47 -19.38 -16.33
C PHE A 262 0.95 -19.47 -16.40
N PHE A 263 0.29 -18.32 -16.28
CA PHE A 263 -1.16 -18.23 -16.30
C PHE A 263 -1.65 -17.75 -17.67
N THR A 264 -2.55 -18.50 -18.28
CA THR A 264 -3.18 -18.13 -19.55
C THR A 264 -4.69 -17.97 -19.34
N PRO A 265 -5.25 -16.76 -19.51
CA PRO A 265 -6.69 -16.58 -19.44
C PRO A 265 -7.44 -17.44 -20.45
N ALA A 266 -8.52 -18.07 -20.01
CA ALA A 266 -9.33 -18.97 -20.83
C ALA A 266 -10.82 -18.58 -20.72
N GLY A 267 -11.18 -17.51 -21.42
CA GLY A 267 -12.49 -16.88 -21.31
C GLY A 267 -12.53 -15.78 -20.24
N LYS A 268 -13.72 -15.51 -19.67
CA LYS A 268 -13.93 -14.39 -18.74
C LYS A 268 -13.54 -14.69 -17.30
N ASP A 269 -13.65 -15.94 -16.89
CA ASP A 269 -13.60 -16.35 -15.48
C ASP A 269 -12.81 -17.64 -15.24
N SER A 270 -12.03 -18.07 -16.23
CA SER A 270 -11.24 -19.28 -16.15
C SER A 270 -9.81 -19.03 -16.60
N MET A 271 -8.86 -19.83 -16.10
CA MET A 271 -7.47 -19.79 -16.51
C MET A 271 -6.87 -21.18 -16.58
N ASP A 272 -5.91 -21.36 -17.47
CA ASP A 272 -5.01 -22.49 -17.52
C ASP A 272 -3.72 -22.11 -16.83
N VAL A 273 -3.09 -23.09 -16.19
CA VAL A 273 -1.78 -22.92 -15.55
C VAL A 273 -0.82 -23.91 -16.16
N HIS A 274 0.25 -23.39 -16.72
CA HIS A 274 1.38 -24.17 -17.23
C HIS A 274 2.57 -24.01 -16.28
N PHE A 275 3.13 -25.13 -15.82
CA PHE A 275 4.30 -25.13 -14.94
C PHE A 275 5.53 -25.52 -15.73
N SER A 276 6.52 -24.64 -15.78
CA SER A 276 7.86 -24.94 -16.28
C SER A 276 8.78 -25.28 -15.10
N ILE A 277 9.34 -26.48 -15.11
CA ILE A 277 10.17 -27.00 -14.03
C ILE A 277 11.61 -27.09 -14.51
N THR A 278 12.52 -26.49 -13.77
CA THR A 278 13.95 -26.64 -13.92
C THR A 278 14.49 -27.41 -12.73
N GLU A 279 14.76 -28.70 -12.89
CA GLU A 279 15.12 -29.59 -11.78
C GLU A 279 16.52 -29.31 -11.22
N ASN A 280 17.47 -28.84 -12.08
CA ASN A 280 18.88 -28.61 -11.73
C ASN A 280 19.58 -29.87 -11.18
N ASN A 281 20.74 -29.70 -10.55
CA ASN A 281 21.54 -30.79 -10.04
C ASN A 281 21.21 -31.19 -8.61
N LYS A 282 21.25 -32.47 -8.31
CA LYS A 282 21.11 -32.99 -6.96
C LYS A 282 22.29 -32.57 -6.10
N VAL A 283 22.01 -32.11 -4.90
CA VAL A 283 23.01 -31.69 -3.88
C VAL A 283 23.31 -32.85 -2.95
N TYR A 284 24.58 -33.07 -2.66
CA TYR A 284 25.04 -34.07 -1.71
C TYR A 284 25.77 -33.38 -0.55
N VAL A 285 25.45 -33.76 0.68
CA VAL A 285 26.21 -33.31 1.86
C VAL A 285 27.55 -34.11 1.87
N ARG A 286 28.68 -33.39 1.84
CA ARG A 286 30.02 -33.96 1.78
C ARG A 286 30.62 -34.19 3.17
N ASN A 287 30.46 -33.29 4.09
CA ASN A 287 30.95 -33.37 5.46
C ASN A 287 29.94 -32.73 6.44
N ILE A 288 29.75 -33.38 7.58
CA ILE A 288 29.05 -32.82 8.72
C ILE A 288 30.12 -32.66 9.82
N ASN A 289 30.52 -31.44 10.15
CA ASN A 289 31.47 -31.14 11.23
C ASN A 289 30.73 -30.95 12.55
#